data_506f0189bd0433f33fafa3a0340afd8f
#
_entry.id   506f0189bd0433f33fafa3a0340afd8f
#
_cell.length_a   1.000
_cell.length_b   1.000
_cell.length_c   1.000
_cell.angle_alpha   90.00
_cell.angle_beta   90.00
_cell.angle_gamma   90.00
#
_symmetry.space_group_name_H-M   'P 1'
#
loop_
_entity.id
_entity.type
_entity.pdbx_description
1 polymer ?
#
loop_
_entity_poly.entity_id
_entity_poly.type
_entity_poly.pdbx_seq_one_letter_code
_entity_poly.pdbx_strand_id
1 'polypeptide(L)'
;VRELKALGIDIYFEEQHIHTISGDGELMLTILASFAQEESRSVSDNCKWRIRRQFENGIPTGQTIYGYDVRNGVYTVKDEEAKVVRSIYDMYLSGMGRLKIVRALNDKGIPSPDGGEWVPSVVTDILRNEKYAGDLMLQKYYVNNHIEKKTLPNRGELPQYFVQDDHKGIIDRDTFLMVQIEMARRKKKYGRKKEKTIVTTEGL
;
A
#
# COMPACT_ATOMS: atom_id res chain seq x y z
N VAL A 1 -34.91 -4.46 3.33
CA VAL A 1 -36.17 -3.79 3.70
C VAL A 1 -37.05 -3.51 2.48
N ARG A 2 -36.55 -2.77 1.45
CA ARG A 2 -37.38 -2.40 0.27
C ARG A 2 -37.91 -3.61 -0.52
N GLU A 3 -37.13 -4.65 -0.68
CA GLU A 3 -37.54 -5.90 -1.35
C GLU A 3 -38.60 -6.62 -0.55
N LEU A 4 -38.50 -6.71 0.78
CA LEU A 4 -39.50 -7.33 1.63
C LEU A 4 -40.81 -6.52 1.66
N LYS A 5 -40.71 -5.18 1.66
CA LYS A 5 -41.90 -4.31 1.51
C LYS A 5 -42.63 -4.53 0.18
N ALA A 6 -41.87 -4.72 -0.94
CA ALA A 6 -42.46 -5.04 -2.24
C ALA A 6 -43.19 -6.37 -2.26
N LEU A 7 -42.82 -7.29 -1.38
CA LEU A 7 -43.51 -8.59 -1.14
C LEU A 7 -44.65 -8.51 -0.11
N GLY A 8 -44.97 -7.32 0.40
CA GLY A 8 -46.01 -7.12 1.43
C GLY A 8 -45.60 -7.58 2.83
N ILE A 9 -44.31 -7.81 3.06
CA ILE A 9 -43.79 -8.28 4.35
C ILE A 9 -43.41 -7.06 5.21
N ASP A 10 -44.06 -6.94 6.38
CA ASP A 10 -43.73 -5.92 7.36
C ASP A 10 -42.56 -6.36 8.23
N ILE A 11 -41.64 -5.42 8.49
CA ILE A 11 -40.57 -5.60 9.47
C ILE A 11 -40.82 -4.60 10.59
N TYR A 12 -40.94 -5.10 11.82
CA TYR A 12 -41.04 -4.27 13.01
C TYR A 12 -39.66 -4.11 13.67
N PHE A 13 -39.18 -2.88 13.75
CA PHE A 13 -38.00 -2.52 14.52
C PHE A 13 -38.36 -2.23 15.96
N GLU A 14 -38.09 -3.17 16.86
CA GLU A 14 -38.57 -3.18 18.23
C GLU A 14 -38.03 -2.00 19.05
N GLU A 15 -36.75 -1.68 18.93
CA GLU A 15 -36.12 -0.56 19.67
C GLU A 15 -36.67 0.81 19.28
N GLN A 16 -36.99 1.00 17.99
CA GLN A 16 -37.47 2.27 17.42
C GLN A 16 -38.99 2.34 17.31
N HIS A 17 -39.70 1.24 17.59
CA HIS A 17 -41.14 1.09 17.45
C HIS A 17 -41.67 1.46 16.05
N ILE A 18 -40.95 1.02 14.98
CA ILE A 18 -41.22 1.37 13.59
C ILE A 18 -41.67 0.17 12.77
N HIS A 19 -42.77 0.35 12.04
CA HIS A 19 -43.28 -0.59 11.05
C HIS A 19 -42.88 -0.15 9.65
N THR A 20 -42.26 -1.04 8.83
CA THR A 20 -41.74 -0.69 7.51
C THR A 20 -42.82 -0.43 6.45
N ILE A 21 -44.02 -0.96 6.64
CA ILE A 21 -45.14 -0.77 5.69
C ILE A 21 -45.77 0.61 5.86
N SER A 22 -45.75 1.22 7.06
CA SER A 22 -46.29 2.55 7.26
C SER A 22 -45.54 3.65 6.51
N GLY A 23 -46.24 4.71 6.07
CA GLY A 23 -45.61 5.87 5.46
C GLY A 23 -44.60 6.57 6.38
N ASP A 24 -44.92 6.68 7.65
CA ASP A 24 -44.03 7.24 8.66
C ASP A 24 -42.82 6.35 8.90
N GLY A 25 -42.99 5.03 8.81
CA GLY A 25 -41.90 4.06 8.91
C GLY A 25 -40.86 4.18 7.76
N GLU A 26 -41.34 4.42 6.54
CA GLU A 26 -40.43 4.63 5.38
C GLU A 26 -39.61 5.92 5.52
N LEU A 27 -40.26 6.99 5.95
CA LEU A 27 -39.58 8.27 6.22
C LEU A 27 -38.53 8.10 7.30
N MET A 28 -38.89 7.47 8.42
CA MET A 28 -37.98 7.26 9.56
C MET A 28 -36.80 6.37 9.19
N LEU A 29 -37.01 5.28 8.43
CA LEU A 29 -35.92 4.43 7.94
C LEU A 29 -34.98 5.18 7.00
N THR A 30 -35.51 6.08 6.17
CA THR A 30 -34.70 6.93 5.30
C THR A 30 -33.86 7.90 6.12
N ILE A 31 -34.42 8.49 7.16
CA ILE A 31 -33.72 9.37 8.10
C ILE A 31 -32.63 8.59 8.83
N LEU A 32 -32.94 7.44 9.41
CA LEU A 32 -31.99 6.60 10.12
C LEU A 32 -30.85 6.13 9.21
N ALA A 33 -31.15 5.73 7.98
CA ALA A 33 -30.14 5.35 7.00
C ALA A 33 -29.23 6.54 6.63
N SER A 34 -29.78 7.75 6.52
CA SER A 34 -29.01 8.97 6.25
C SER A 34 -28.10 9.32 7.43
N PHE A 35 -28.57 9.19 8.68
CA PHE A 35 -27.75 9.38 9.87
C PHE A 35 -26.62 8.36 9.94
N ALA A 36 -26.88 7.07 9.74
CA ALA A 36 -25.86 6.03 9.74
C ALA A 36 -24.78 6.25 8.65
N GLN A 37 -25.21 6.74 7.48
CA GLN A 37 -24.28 7.09 6.41
C GLN A 37 -23.40 8.30 6.76
N GLU A 38 -24.00 9.34 7.35
CA GLU A 38 -23.26 10.54 7.76
C GLU A 38 -22.31 10.25 8.93
N GLU A 39 -22.71 9.41 9.89
CA GLU A 39 -21.83 8.95 10.96
C GLU A 39 -20.63 8.18 10.39
N SER A 40 -20.85 7.25 9.48
CA SER A 40 -19.78 6.51 8.80
C SER A 40 -18.81 7.45 8.05
N ARG A 41 -19.35 8.48 7.38
CA ARG A 41 -18.55 9.50 6.70
C ARG A 41 -17.73 10.32 7.68
N SER A 42 -18.33 10.80 8.76
CA SER A 42 -17.68 11.59 9.80
C SER A 42 -16.51 10.82 10.45
N VAL A 43 -16.73 9.55 10.81
CA VAL A 43 -15.67 8.67 11.35
C VAL A 43 -14.53 8.51 10.34
N SER A 44 -14.85 8.29 9.06
CA SER A 44 -13.84 8.19 7.99
C SER A 44 -13.02 9.46 7.84
N ASP A 45 -13.66 10.62 7.83
CA ASP A 45 -12.99 11.92 7.66
C ASP A 45 -12.13 12.27 8.89
N ASN A 46 -12.60 11.98 10.10
CA ASN A 46 -11.80 12.12 11.32
C ASN A 46 -10.57 11.21 11.32
N CYS A 47 -10.70 9.97 10.85
CA CYS A 47 -9.57 9.05 10.71
C CYS A 47 -8.54 9.58 9.70
N LYS A 48 -8.99 10.05 8.52
CA LYS A 48 -8.13 10.65 7.50
C LYS A 48 -7.41 11.90 8.03
N TRP A 49 -8.13 12.75 8.76
CA TRP A 49 -7.55 13.95 9.37
C TRP A 49 -6.44 13.60 10.37
N ARG A 50 -6.69 12.62 11.26
CA ARG A 50 -5.69 12.15 12.23
C ARG A 50 -4.46 11.59 11.55
N ILE A 51 -4.62 10.77 10.50
CA ILE A 51 -3.50 10.20 9.74
C ILE A 51 -2.69 11.32 9.06
N ARG A 52 -3.34 12.32 8.46
CA ARG A 52 -2.64 13.46 7.86
C ARG A 52 -1.82 14.23 8.88
N ARG A 53 -2.38 14.49 10.07
CA ARG A 53 -1.66 15.13 11.16
C ARG A 53 -0.44 14.33 11.61
N GLN A 54 -0.54 13.03 11.65
CA GLN A 54 0.63 12.16 11.92
C GLN A 54 1.69 12.34 10.83
N PHE A 55 1.31 12.32 9.56
CA PHE A 55 2.24 12.49 8.45
C PHE A 55 2.87 13.89 8.41
N GLU A 56 2.13 14.95 8.72
CA GLU A 56 2.66 16.31 8.87
C GLU A 56 3.75 16.40 9.94
N ASN A 57 3.64 15.58 10.99
CA ASN A 57 4.63 15.48 12.06
C ASN A 57 5.71 14.41 11.80
N GLY A 58 5.76 13.85 10.59
CA GLY A 58 6.74 12.81 10.24
C GLY A 58 6.48 11.45 10.88
N ILE A 59 5.32 11.21 11.48
CA ILE A 59 5.00 9.98 12.19
C ILE A 59 4.35 8.99 11.22
N PRO A 60 4.99 7.84 10.91
CA PRO A 60 4.41 6.83 10.04
C PRO A 60 3.26 6.10 10.73
N THR A 61 2.24 5.72 9.96
CA THR A 61 1.27 4.70 10.39
C THR A 61 1.96 3.35 10.27
N GLY A 62 2.03 2.61 11.38
CA GLY A 62 2.80 1.37 11.50
C GLY A 62 2.56 0.40 10.34
N GLN A 63 3.62 0.08 9.62
CA GLN A 63 3.67 -0.97 8.62
C GLN A 63 4.82 -1.90 8.96
N THR A 64 4.56 -3.19 8.94
CA THR A 64 5.62 -4.21 9.04
C THR A 64 6.49 -4.12 7.78
N ILE A 65 7.80 -4.00 7.97
CA ILE A 65 8.78 -3.94 6.87
C ILE A 65 9.82 -5.02 7.15
N TYR A 66 10.08 -5.84 6.17
CA TYR A 66 11.11 -6.88 6.26
C TYR A 66 12.47 -6.24 6.57
N GLY A 67 13.16 -6.74 7.58
CA GLY A 67 14.40 -6.16 8.07
C GLY A 67 14.25 -5.19 9.25
N TYR A 68 13.02 -4.80 9.59
CA TYR A 68 12.73 -3.93 10.73
C TYR A 68 11.63 -4.49 11.63
N ASP A 69 11.77 -4.31 12.94
CA ASP A 69 10.65 -4.30 13.89
C ASP A 69 10.17 -2.86 14.03
N VAL A 70 8.86 -2.62 13.76
CA VAL A 70 8.27 -1.28 13.79
C VAL A 70 7.25 -1.20 14.90
N ARG A 71 7.55 -0.44 15.95
CA ARG A 71 6.65 -0.22 17.09
C ARG A 71 6.47 1.27 17.34
N ASN A 72 5.23 1.72 17.36
CA ASN A 72 4.89 3.13 17.58
C ASN A 72 5.64 4.12 16.66
N GLY A 73 5.90 3.72 15.41
CA GLY A 73 6.66 4.53 14.45
C GLY A 73 8.18 4.45 14.58
N VAL A 74 8.71 3.72 15.57
CA VAL A 74 10.15 3.53 15.75
C VAL A 74 10.60 2.27 15.01
N TYR A 75 11.63 2.42 14.18
CA TYR A 75 12.22 1.34 13.38
C TYR A 75 13.46 0.76 14.11
N THR A 76 13.40 -0.52 14.45
CA THR A 76 14.54 -1.27 15.01
C THR A 76 14.98 -2.32 14.01
N VAL A 77 16.28 -2.34 13.68
CA VAL A 77 16.84 -3.29 12.71
C VAL A 77 16.78 -4.72 13.27
N LYS A 78 16.26 -5.64 12.48
CA LYS A 78 16.32 -7.08 12.71
C LYS A 78 17.52 -7.66 11.95
N ASP A 79 18.57 -8.02 12.64
CA ASP A 79 19.87 -8.34 12.02
C ASP A 79 19.80 -9.47 10.99
N GLU A 80 19.03 -10.53 11.24
CA GLU A 80 18.92 -11.67 10.30
C GLU A 80 18.21 -11.27 8.99
N GLU A 81 17.07 -10.57 9.09
CA GLU A 81 16.37 -10.07 7.93
C GLU A 81 17.17 -8.98 7.20
N ALA A 82 17.88 -8.13 7.95
CA ALA A 82 18.74 -7.09 7.39
C ALA A 82 19.90 -7.65 6.57
N LYS A 83 20.48 -8.80 6.95
CA LYS A 83 21.49 -9.51 6.14
C LYS A 83 20.92 -9.91 4.79
N VAL A 84 19.69 -10.39 4.78
CA VAL A 84 19.01 -10.77 3.52
C VAL A 84 18.77 -9.54 2.64
N VAL A 85 18.28 -8.43 3.23
CA VAL A 85 18.10 -7.16 2.50
C VAL A 85 19.42 -6.71 1.87
N ARG A 86 20.52 -6.66 2.62
CA ARG A 86 21.84 -6.30 2.06
C ARG A 86 22.25 -7.22 0.92
N SER A 87 22.06 -8.53 1.08
CA SER A 87 22.40 -9.48 0.04
C SER A 87 21.58 -9.29 -1.26
N ILE A 88 20.31 -8.86 -1.16
CA ILE A 88 19.47 -8.52 -2.31
C ILE A 88 20.06 -7.31 -3.07
N TYR A 89 20.50 -6.27 -2.36
CA TYR A 89 21.13 -5.10 -2.95
C TYR A 89 22.46 -5.46 -3.63
N ASP A 90 23.32 -6.24 -2.96
CA ASP A 90 24.60 -6.71 -3.49
C ASP A 90 24.41 -7.55 -4.77
N MET A 91 23.51 -8.53 -4.74
CA MET A 91 23.17 -9.34 -5.91
C MET A 91 22.64 -8.50 -7.08
N TYR A 92 21.84 -7.47 -6.77
CA TYR A 92 21.30 -6.62 -7.83
C TYR A 92 22.38 -5.74 -8.46
N LEU A 93 23.27 -5.15 -7.66
CA LEU A 93 24.40 -4.33 -8.13
C LEU A 93 25.48 -5.17 -8.84
N SER A 94 25.66 -6.45 -8.48
CA SER A 94 26.52 -7.38 -9.22
C SER A 94 25.96 -7.77 -10.58
N GLY A 95 24.80 -7.23 -10.97
CA GLY A 95 24.21 -7.43 -12.30
C GLY A 95 23.12 -8.50 -12.35
N MET A 96 22.78 -9.17 -11.25
CA MET A 96 21.72 -10.18 -11.26
C MET A 96 20.37 -9.56 -11.57
N GLY A 97 19.56 -10.27 -12.35
CA GLY A 97 18.15 -9.94 -12.57
C GLY A 97 17.29 -10.43 -11.41
N ARG A 98 16.14 -9.78 -11.17
CA ARG A 98 15.21 -10.10 -10.08
C ARG A 98 14.83 -11.58 -10.00
N LEU A 99 14.60 -12.24 -11.14
CA LEU A 99 14.29 -13.68 -11.18
C LEU A 99 15.45 -14.56 -10.68
N LYS A 100 16.71 -14.17 -10.97
CA LYS A 100 17.90 -14.90 -10.46
C LYS A 100 18.06 -14.69 -8.94
N ILE A 101 17.79 -13.47 -8.45
CA ILE A 101 17.79 -13.16 -7.00
C ILE A 101 16.74 -14.01 -6.27
N VAL A 102 15.52 -14.05 -6.80
CA VAL A 102 14.42 -14.86 -6.25
C VAL A 102 14.83 -16.34 -6.15
N ARG A 103 15.38 -16.91 -7.23
CA ARG A 103 15.86 -18.31 -7.22
C ARG A 103 16.92 -18.52 -6.16
N ALA A 104 17.92 -17.63 -6.09
CA ALA A 104 19.01 -17.75 -5.12
C ALA A 104 18.55 -17.69 -3.66
N LEU A 105 17.48 -16.93 -3.36
CA LEU A 105 16.88 -16.87 -2.02
C LEU A 105 16.05 -18.12 -1.70
N ASN A 106 15.24 -18.58 -2.66
CA ASN A 106 14.41 -19.78 -2.51
C ASN A 106 15.25 -21.05 -2.42
N ASP A 107 16.31 -21.20 -3.23
CA ASP A 107 17.25 -22.33 -3.21
C ASP A 107 17.96 -22.43 -1.84
N LYS A 108 18.16 -21.29 -1.15
CA LYS A 108 18.72 -21.26 0.21
C LYS A 108 17.68 -21.49 1.31
N GLY A 109 16.41 -21.67 0.97
CA GLY A 109 15.31 -21.86 1.93
C GLY A 109 15.07 -20.62 2.80
N ILE A 110 15.45 -19.42 2.36
CA ILE A 110 15.23 -18.19 3.12
C ILE A 110 13.75 -17.81 2.97
N PRO A 111 12.97 -17.66 4.06
CA PRO A 111 11.56 -17.29 3.97
C PRO A 111 11.38 -15.85 3.48
N SER A 112 10.35 -15.62 2.67
CA SER A 112 9.94 -14.28 2.24
C SER A 112 9.32 -13.50 3.42
N PRO A 113 9.05 -12.19 3.28
CA PRO A 113 8.34 -11.41 4.32
C PRO A 113 7.02 -12.02 4.79
N ASP A 114 6.33 -12.74 3.93
CA ASP A 114 5.05 -13.42 4.23
C ASP A 114 5.24 -14.87 4.70
N GLY A 115 6.48 -15.31 4.89
CA GLY A 115 6.82 -16.68 5.32
C GLY A 115 6.80 -17.73 4.21
N GLY A 116 6.43 -17.36 2.97
CA GLY A 116 6.41 -18.24 1.80
C GLY A 116 7.65 -18.11 0.92
N GLU A 117 7.48 -18.38 -0.37
CA GLU A 117 8.53 -18.21 -1.37
C GLU A 117 8.70 -16.73 -1.80
N TRP A 118 9.92 -16.38 -2.15
CA TRP A 118 10.20 -15.09 -2.76
C TRP A 118 9.62 -14.98 -4.16
N VAL A 119 9.11 -13.79 -4.50
CA VAL A 119 8.61 -13.45 -5.83
C VAL A 119 9.26 -12.14 -6.32
N PRO A 120 9.33 -11.91 -7.65
CA PRO A 120 10.02 -10.74 -8.21
C PRO A 120 9.44 -9.37 -7.80
N SER A 121 8.15 -9.31 -7.45
CA SER A 121 7.50 -8.10 -6.93
C SER A 121 8.08 -7.71 -5.58
N VAL A 122 8.20 -8.64 -4.63
CA VAL A 122 8.76 -8.40 -3.29
C VAL A 122 10.20 -7.90 -3.38
N VAL A 123 11.04 -8.53 -4.22
CA VAL A 123 12.40 -8.05 -4.47
C VAL A 123 12.40 -6.63 -5.05
N THR A 124 11.45 -6.33 -5.95
CA THR A 124 11.32 -4.98 -6.53
C THR A 124 10.92 -3.95 -5.47
N ASP A 125 10.00 -4.30 -4.60
CA ASP A 125 9.52 -3.43 -3.54
C ASP A 125 10.63 -3.14 -2.51
N ILE A 126 11.42 -4.15 -2.14
CA ILE A 126 12.61 -3.97 -1.28
C ILE A 126 13.61 -3.01 -1.94
N LEU A 127 13.96 -3.21 -3.21
CA LEU A 127 14.94 -2.37 -3.92
C LEU A 127 14.48 -0.91 -4.10
N ARG A 128 13.16 -0.63 -4.05
CA ARG A 128 12.58 0.70 -4.25
C ARG A 128 12.25 1.45 -2.96
N ASN A 129 12.24 0.75 -1.84
CA ASN A 129 11.75 1.33 -0.61
C ASN A 129 12.85 2.17 0.06
N GLU A 130 12.65 3.48 0.09
CA GLU A 130 13.56 4.46 0.69
C GLU A 130 13.80 4.23 2.19
N LYS A 131 12.92 3.50 2.85
CA LYS A 131 13.05 3.18 4.27
C LYS A 131 14.29 2.35 4.56
N TYR A 132 14.78 1.58 3.58
CA TYR A 132 16.04 0.86 3.74
C TYR A 132 17.26 1.77 3.78
N ALA A 133 17.16 2.98 3.25
CA ALA A 133 18.19 4.02 3.37
C ALA A 133 18.01 4.93 4.62
N GLY A 134 16.98 4.68 5.43
CA GLY A 134 16.67 5.46 6.63
C GLY A 134 15.72 6.64 6.41
N ASP A 135 15.19 6.82 5.20
CA ASP A 135 14.27 7.90 4.87
C ASP A 135 12.81 7.42 4.91
N LEU A 136 11.87 8.35 5.07
CA LEU A 136 10.45 8.07 4.98
C LEU A 136 9.79 8.94 3.90
N MET A 137 9.02 8.30 3.01
CA MET A 137 8.05 8.98 2.17
C MET A 137 6.65 8.60 2.64
N LEU A 138 5.96 9.55 3.24
CA LEU A 138 4.62 9.36 3.80
C LEU A 138 3.56 9.78 2.77
N GLN A 139 2.36 9.22 2.90
CA GLN A 139 1.23 9.46 2.02
C GLN A 139 1.46 9.08 0.54
N LYS A 140 2.18 7.96 0.31
CA LYS A 140 2.33 7.37 -1.04
C LYS A 140 1.01 6.86 -1.61
N TYR A 141 0.08 6.51 -0.74
CA TYR A 141 -1.25 5.98 -1.07
C TYR A 141 -2.32 6.70 -0.27
N TYR A 142 -3.54 6.70 -0.78
CA TYR A 142 -4.71 7.21 -0.08
C TYR A 142 -5.95 6.38 -0.40
N VAL A 143 -6.95 6.43 0.49
CA VAL A 143 -8.25 5.81 0.26
C VAL A 143 -9.18 6.84 -0.38
N ASN A 144 -9.76 6.52 -1.56
CA ASN A 144 -10.54 7.45 -2.37
C ASN A 144 -11.77 8.00 -1.62
N ASN A 145 -12.67 7.12 -1.19
CA ASN A 145 -13.89 7.50 -0.49
C ASN A 145 -14.27 6.46 0.58
N HIS A 146 -15.27 6.80 1.42
CA HIS A 146 -15.74 5.96 2.52
C HIS A 146 -16.61 4.77 2.06
N ILE A 147 -17.11 4.79 0.81
CA ILE A 147 -17.98 3.75 0.24
C ILE A 147 -17.15 2.65 -0.40
N GLU A 148 -16.32 3.01 -1.39
CA GLU A 148 -15.53 2.04 -2.15
C GLU A 148 -14.30 1.55 -1.39
N LYS A 149 -13.72 2.39 -0.52
CA LYS A 149 -12.52 2.12 0.29
C LYS A 149 -11.32 1.61 -0.52
N LYS A 150 -11.21 2.02 -1.80
CA LYS A 150 -10.09 1.65 -2.66
C LYS A 150 -8.84 2.44 -2.31
N THR A 151 -7.75 1.73 -2.12
CA THR A 151 -6.43 2.35 -1.95
C THR A 151 -5.85 2.69 -3.34
N LEU A 152 -5.54 3.95 -3.55
CA LEU A 152 -4.96 4.49 -4.79
C LEU A 152 -3.57 5.05 -4.52
N PRO A 153 -2.63 4.94 -5.49
CA PRO A 153 -1.34 5.62 -5.39
C PRO A 153 -1.54 7.12 -5.49
N ASN A 154 -0.89 7.87 -4.60
CA ASN A 154 -0.88 9.33 -4.61
C ASN A 154 0.12 9.81 -5.67
N ARG A 155 -0.39 10.46 -6.72
CA ARG A 155 0.42 11.01 -7.82
C ARG A 155 0.52 12.53 -7.78
N GLY A 156 0.15 13.12 -6.63
CA GLY A 156 0.09 14.57 -6.42
C GLY A 156 -1.30 15.07 -6.03
N GLU A 157 -2.30 14.17 -5.90
CA GLU A 157 -3.65 14.52 -5.47
C GLU A 157 -3.69 15.00 -4.02
N LEU A 158 -2.80 14.47 -3.18
CA LEU A 158 -2.63 14.87 -1.78
C LEU A 158 -1.16 15.20 -1.49
N PRO A 159 -0.88 16.06 -0.49
CA PRO A 159 0.49 16.32 -0.06
C PRO A 159 1.21 15.03 0.31
N GLN A 160 2.48 14.91 -0.09
CA GLN A 160 3.39 13.85 0.35
C GLN A 160 4.43 14.47 1.28
N TYR A 161 4.85 13.71 2.29
CA TYR A 161 5.80 14.20 3.29
C TYR A 161 7.05 13.33 3.24
N PHE A 162 8.19 13.97 3.04
CA PHE A 162 9.49 13.31 3.04
C PHE A 162 10.25 13.66 4.32
N VAL A 163 10.62 12.64 5.08
CA VAL A 163 11.44 12.76 6.28
C VAL A 163 12.78 12.10 5.99
N GLN A 164 13.83 12.88 6.04
CA GLN A 164 15.19 12.43 5.81
C GLN A 164 15.81 11.95 7.13
N ASP A 165 16.59 10.85 7.08
CA ASP A 165 17.32 10.30 8.21
C ASP A 165 16.44 10.06 9.45
N ASP A 166 15.22 9.56 9.24
CA ASP A 166 14.27 9.25 10.32
C ASP A 166 14.75 8.11 11.23
N HIS A 167 15.41 7.12 10.64
CA HIS A 167 15.88 5.95 11.37
C HIS A 167 17.18 5.39 10.78
N LYS A 168 17.80 4.46 11.49
CA LYS A 168 19.02 3.79 11.03
C LYS A 168 18.73 2.95 9.79
N GLY A 169 19.31 3.33 8.64
CA GLY A 169 19.22 2.56 7.40
C GLY A 169 19.92 1.19 7.50
N ILE A 170 19.33 0.20 6.84
CA ILE A 170 19.97 -1.12 6.60
C ILE A 170 21.00 -1.01 5.50
N ILE A 171 20.73 -0.14 4.52
CA ILE A 171 21.55 0.15 3.34
C ILE A 171 22.02 1.61 3.46
N ASP A 172 23.24 1.88 3.05
CA ASP A 172 23.71 3.26 2.94
C ASP A 172 23.02 3.96 1.74
N ARG A 173 22.93 5.29 1.82
CA ARG A 173 22.21 6.12 0.84
C ARG A 173 22.84 6.03 -0.56
N ASP A 174 24.14 5.93 -0.68
CA ASP A 174 24.82 5.87 -1.97
C ASP A 174 24.51 4.55 -2.67
N THR A 175 24.55 3.44 -1.94
CA THR A 175 24.13 2.11 -2.43
C THR A 175 22.67 2.11 -2.88
N PHE A 176 21.78 2.73 -2.10
CA PHE A 176 20.37 2.86 -2.49
C PHE A 176 20.22 3.64 -3.79
N LEU A 177 20.89 4.80 -3.92
CA LEU A 177 20.85 5.64 -5.13
C LEU A 177 21.42 4.91 -6.35
N MET A 178 22.53 4.18 -6.19
CA MET A 178 23.10 3.35 -7.27
C MET A 178 22.10 2.33 -7.79
N VAL A 179 21.34 1.69 -6.90
CA VAL A 179 20.27 0.75 -7.28
C VAL A 179 19.15 1.47 -8.05
N GLN A 180 18.71 2.67 -7.63
CA GLN A 180 17.68 3.43 -8.36
C GLN A 180 18.16 3.79 -9.79
N ILE A 181 19.40 4.24 -9.94
CA ILE A 181 20.02 4.55 -11.24
C ILE A 181 20.05 3.30 -12.13
N GLU A 182 20.49 2.17 -11.59
CA GLU A 182 20.55 0.91 -12.33
C GLU A 182 19.16 0.40 -12.72
N MET A 183 18.15 0.56 -11.86
CA MET A 183 16.75 0.23 -12.18
C MET A 183 16.24 1.08 -13.35
N ALA A 184 16.52 2.39 -13.33
CA ALA A 184 16.14 3.30 -14.42
C ALA A 184 16.85 2.94 -15.73
N ARG A 185 18.15 2.59 -15.68
CA ARG A 185 18.94 2.15 -16.82
C ARG A 185 18.37 0.89 -17.47
N ARG A 186 18.05 -0.12 -16.64
CA ARG A 186 17.44 -1.37 -17.12
C ARG A 186 16.05 -1.14 -17.72
N LYS A 187 15.23 -0.27 -17.12
CA LYS A 187 13.91 0.08 -17.66
C LYS A 187 14.02 0.69 -19.07
N LYS A 188 14.95 1.62 -19.30
CA LYS A 188 15.19 2.21 -20.63
C LYS A 188 15.61 1.14 -21.65
N LYS A 189 16.48 0.21 -21.26
CA LYS A 189 16.97 -0.87 -22.16
C LYS A 189 15.84 -1.81 -22.59
N TYR A 190 14.93 -2.16 -21.68
CA TYR A 190 13.81 -3.06 -21.99
C TYR A 190 12.65 -2.34 -22.69
N GLY A 191 12.37 -1.04 -22.40
CA GLY A 191 11.38 -0.23 -23.10
C GLY A 191 11.68 -0.10 -24.60
N ARG A 192 12.94 0.15 -24.96
CA ARG A 192 13.37 0.21 -26.38
C ARG A 192 13.21 -1.10 -27.16
N LYS A 193 13.23 -2.27 -26.48
CA LYS A 193 12.96 -3.56 -27.15
C LYS A 193 11.49 -3.77 -27.48
N LYS A 194 10.57 -3.23 -26.69
CA LYS A 194 9.11 -3.31 -26.97
C LYS A 194 8.68 -2.48 -28.17
N GLU A 195 9.27 -1.31 -28.37
CA GLU A 195 8.96 -0.46 -29.55
C GLU A 195 9.44 -1.09 -30.88
N LYS A 196 10.52 -1.89 -30.88
CA LYS A 196 11.00 -2.59 -32.07
C LYS A 196 10.18 -3.82 -32.48
N THR A 197 9.27 -4.30 -31.62
CA THR A 197 8.45 -5.51 -31.88
C THR A 197 7.05 -5.18 -32.43
N ILE A 198 6.70 -3.88 -32.56
CA ILE A 198 5.39 -3.43 -33.08
C ILE A 198 5.54 -2.87 -34.50
N VAL A 199 6.55 -3.24 -35.26
CA VAL A 199 6.62 -2.86 -36.67
C VAL A 199 6.57 -4.13 -37.49
N THR A 200 5.51 -4.17 -38.31
CA THR A 200 5.27 -5.03 -39.50
C THR A 200 4.31 -6.18 -39.32
N THR A 201 3.03 -5.86 -39.51
CA THR A 201 2.10 -6.64 -40.32
C THR A 201 1.04 -5.70 -40.91
N GLU A 202 1.47 -4.77 -41.77
CA GLU A 202 0.61 -4.18 -42.79
C GLU A 202 1.35 -4.28 -44.10
N GLY A 203 0.85 -5.13 -44.98
CA GLY A 203 1.32 -5.23 -46.36
C GLY A 203 1.47 -6.66 -46.86
N LEU A 204 0.36 -7.37 -47.04
CA LEU A 204 0.15 -8.34 -48.14
C LEU A 204 -1.34 -8.38 -48.46
#